data_831f63ac379857fba0ca58776a63b1ac
#
_entry.id   831f63ac379857fba0ca58776a63b1ac
#
_cell.length_a   1.000
_cell.length_b   1.000
_cell.length_c   1.000
_cell.angle_alpha   90.00
_cell.angle_beta   90.00
_cell.angle_gamma   90.00
#
_symmetry.space_group_name_H-M   'P 1'
#
loop_
_entity.id
_entity.type
_entity.pdbx_description
1 polymer ?
#
loop_
_entity_poly.entity_id
_entity_poly.type
_entity_poly.pdbx_seq_one_letter_code
_entity_poly.pdbx_strand_id
1 'polypeptide(L)'
;MTDLISTPASTDDDAALTPAPRVEWTPAPPRKRRRWPLALWIGLPVLALAGIGAFFGTILIAPGVTIAGVPVGGLTVGAASEKVSQTIAGTGVEVSVAGTTATITGDDLGASLDADALAQAALEAHPLWQVGGWFPNPDRVAPSLDPAASEATLADAFATDWVDPVDATVAFDPATASFVVTPAVPGRGLDHTTIEEAYEARLLDPSLPAALDGELVDLEADITTDEATSRVEQLNAMVASAGFYVGEERTVPIAPEMLASWLTLTPDPDQGTIDITADRAAIQTVVDTLPAAVDRAATNGVQVVNKAGKVLRTEQAGADGRVLGATTGIAAAFAAQLAAGDAAYALDVEVTPAQTTTVVRLLEVDLSEQRLYVKENDVVIDSWLISSGQPGWSTRQGNFTVNAKVRVQDMGNTEVGYLQPDVEWVMYFSGDQAFHAVYWRNIWGR
;
A
#
# COMPACT_ATOMS: atom_id res chain seq x y z
N MET A 1 48.21 -58.23 -83.90
CA MET A 1 49.19 -57.71 -84.87
C MET A 1 50.46 -57.52 -84.08
N THR A 2 51.31 -58.54 -84.10
CA THR A 2 52.49 -58.59 -85.00
C THR A 2 53.56 -57.64 -84.43
N ASP A 3 54.71 -57.98 -84.14
CA ASP A 3 55.74 -58.98 -84.38
C ASP A 3 57.04 -58.36 -83.80
N LEU A 4 57.80 -59.17 -83.28
CA LEU A 4 58.95 -59.93 -83.64
C LEU A 4 60.33 -59.23 -83.44
N ILE A 5 61.16 -59.89 -82.66
CA ILE A 5 62.46 -60.47 -83.09
C ILE A 5 63.58 -59.42 -83.20
N SER A 6 64.79 -59.60 -82.65
CA SER A 6 65.76 -60.68 -82.78
C SER A 6 66.99 -60.36 -81.91
N THR A 7 67.57 -61.41 -81.49
CA THR A 7 69.00 -61.60 -81.15
C THR A 7 69.87 -61.60 -82.41
N PRO A 8 71.19 -61.43 -82.44
CA PRO A 8 72.16 -62.47 -82.18
C PRO A 8 73.50 -61.97 -81.54
N ALA A 9 74.12 -62.87 -80.84
CA ALA A 9 75.27 -63.79 -81.05
C ALA A 9 76.65 -63.13 -81.04
N SER A 10 77.39 -63.65 -80.11
CA SER A 10 78.74 -64.16 -80.04
C SER A 10 79.87 -63.53 -80.77
N THR A 11 80.98 -63.36 -80.11
CA THR A 11 82.24 -64.05 -80.43
C THR A 11 83.20 -63.97 -79.23
N ASP A 12 83.85 -65.08 -79.05
CA ASP A 12 85.00 -65.45 -78.28
C ASP A 12 86.19 -64.47 -78.36
N ASP A 13 86.96 -64.36 -77.32
CA ASP A 13 88.34 -64.83 -77.39
C ASP A 13 89.02 -64.79 -75.96
N ASP A 14 89.86 -65.87 -75.88
CA ASP A 14 90.73 -66.29 -74.86
C ASP A 14 91.74 -65.21 -74.36
N ALA A 15 92.10 -65.31 -73.14
CA ALA A 15 93.53 -65.45 -72.61
C ALA A 15 93.71 -65.31 -71.10
N ALA A 16 94.30 -66.34 -70.62
CA ALA A 16 95.33 -66.42 -69.56
C ALA A 16 94.97 -66.09 -68.11
N LEU A 17 95.07 -67.12 -67.41
CA LEU A 17 95.12 -67.39 -65.96
C LEU A 17 96.08 -66.57 -65.13
N THR A 18 95.64 -66.04 -64.06
CA THR A 18 96.40 -65.85 -62.84
C THR A 18 95.46 -65.96 -61.60
N PRO A 19 95.93 -66.66 -60.52
CA PRO A 19 95.06 -67.07 -59.47
C PRO A 19 94.70 -65.95 -58.48
N ALA A 20 93.46 -65.96 -58.11
CA ALA A 20 92.87 -64.99 -57.17
C ALA A 20 93.23 -65.32 -55.70
N PRO A 21 93.41 -64.35 -54.93
CA PRO A 21 93.54 -64.54 -53.44
C PRO A 21 92.18 -64.89 -52.84
N ARG A 22 92.21 -65.89 -51.96
CA ARG A 22 91.08 -66.29 -51.11
C ARG A 22 90.68 -65.15 -50.20
N VAL A 23 89.42 -64.66 -50.28
CA VAL A 23 88.83 -63.76 -49.30
C VAL A 23 88.00 -64.61 -48.32
N GLU A 24 88.49 -64.68 -47.06
CA GLU A 24 87.70 -65.24 -45.95
C GLU A 24 86.50 -64.33 -45.66
N TRP A 25 85.35 -64.90 -45.73
CA TRP A 25 84.07 -64.20 -45.34
C TRP A 25 83.89 -64.40 -43.85
N THR A 26 84.10 -63.31 -43.07
CA THR A 26 83.61 -63.23 -41.70
C THR A 26 82.13 -62.81 -41.74
N PRO A 27 81.21 -63.54 -41.10
CA PRO A 27 79.83 -63.19 -41.04
C PRO A 27 79.63 -61.84 -40.26
N ALA A 28 78.92 -60.87 -40.85
CA ALA A 28 78.59 -59.63 -40.22
C ALA A 28 77.59 -59.85 -39.07
N PRO A 29 77.78 -59.15 -37.94
CA PRO A 29 76.93 -59.31 -36.74
C PRO A 29 75.46 -58.86 -37.14
N PRO A 30 74.46 -59.51 -36.53
CA PRO A 30 73.07 -59.25 -36.84
C PRO A 30 72.72 -57.79 -36.49
N ARG A 31 72.23 -56.96 -37.44
CA ARG A 31 71.70 -55.64 -37.19
C ARG A 31 70.46 -55.76 -36.31
N LYS A 32 70.52 -55.22 -35.09
CA LYS A 32 69.36 -54.99 -34.20
C LYS A 32 68.37 -54.12 -34.99
N ARG A 33 67.21 -54.67 -35.42
CA ARG A 33 66.07 -53.91 -35.97
C ARG A 33 65.56 -53.06 -34.84
N ARG A 34 65.78 -51.71 -34.94
CA ARG A 34 65.26 -50.72 -34.05
C ARG A 34 63.73 -50.60 -34.40
N ARG A 35 62.85 -51.22 -33.60
CA ARG A 35 61.40 -51.27 -33.72
C ARG A 35 60.77 -49.92 -33.32
N TRP A 36 61.37 -48.78 -33.53
CA TRP A 36 60.94 -47.51 -33.02
C TRP A 36 60.12 -46.65 -34.01
N PRO A 37 60.06 -46.78 -35.25
CA PRO A 37 59.20 -45.94 -36.09
C PRO A 37 57.73 -46.36 -36.10
N LEU A 38 57.37 -47.65 -35.83
CA LEU A 38 55.96 -48.07 -35.85
C LEU A 38 55.20 -47.58 -34.61
N ALA A 39 55.80 -47.48 -33.45
CA ALA A 39 55.16 -46.97 -32.24
C ALA A 39 54.89 -45.44 -32.37
N LEU A 40 55.75 -44.71 -33.08
CA LEU A 40 55.60 -43.28 -33.31
C LEU A 40 54.50 -42.96 -34.31
N TRP A 41 54.31 -43.80 -35.36
CA TRP A 41 53.30 -43.61 -36.41
C TRP A 41 51.89 -44.05 -36.00
N ILE A 42 51.74 -44.94 -35.01
CA ILE A 42 50.46 -45.38 -34.47
C ILE A 42 50.13 -44.61 -33.17
N GLY A 43 51.10 -44.31 -32.36
CA GLY A 43 50.89 -43.59 -31.07
C GLY A 43 50.52 -42.11 -31.21
N LEU A 44 51.13 -41.42 -32.18
CA LEU A 44 50.84 -39.99 -32.40
C LEU A 44 49.40 -39.75 -32.87
N PRO A 45 48.83 -40.47 -33.87
CA PRO A 45 47.40 -40.28 -34.21
C PRO A 45 46.44 -40.76 -33.14
N VAL A 46 46.79 -41.77 -32.32
CA VAL A 46 45.98 -42.23 -31.18
C VAL A 46 45.97 -41.17 -30.06
N LEU A 47 47.15 -40.57 -29.75
CA LEU A 47 47.24 -39.46 -28.82
C LEU A 47 46.54 -38.19 -29.31
N ALA A 48 46.63 -37.89 -30.60
CA ALA A 48 45.89 -36.78 -31.22
C ALA A 48 44.39 -37.00 -31.19
N LEU A 49 43.91 -38.22 -31.50
CA LEU A 49 42.49 -38.59 -31.41
C LEU A 49 42.00 -38.59 -29.94
N ALA A 50 42.82 -39.06 -28.97
CA ALA A 50 42.51 -39.00 -27.53
C ALA A 50 42.51 -37.56 -27.05
N GLY A 51 43.42 -36.71 -27.50
CA GLY A 51 43.44 -35.26 -27.15
C GLY A 51 42.25 -34.48 -27.75
N ILE A 52 41.87 -34.77 -28.99
CA ILE A 52 40.68 -34.24 -29.64
C ILE A 52 39.42 -34.72 -28.90
N GLY A 53 39.32 -36.01 -28.59
CA GLY A 53 38.21 -36.57 -27.79
C GLY A 53 38.09 -35.96 -26.38
N ALA A 54 39.21 -35.73 -25.71
CA ALA A 54 39.24 -35.07 -24.43
C ALA A 54 38.82 -33.60 -24.50
N PHE A 55 39.25 -32.88 -25.55
CA PHE A 55 38.87 -31.48 -25.76
C PHE A 55 37.35 -31.36 -26.07
N PHE A 56 36.81 -32.15 -26.97
CA PHE A 56 35.38 -32.16 -27.21
C PHE A 56 34.55 -32.64 -26.03
N GLY A 57 35.11 -33.55 -25.23
CA GLY A 57 34.51 -34.04 -23.98
C GLY A 57 34.25 -32.95 -22.97
N THR A 58 35.08 -31.89 -22.90
CA THR A 58 34.98 -30.81 -21.92
C THR A 58 34.09 -29.64 -22.37
N ILE A 59 33.78 -29.53 -23.65
CA ILE A 59 33.03 -28.39 -24.18
C ILE A 59 31.62 -28.77 -24.71
N LEU A 60 31.28 -30.06 -24.78
CA LEU A 60 30.01 -30.56 -25.24
C LEU A 60 29.16 -31.09 -24.08
N ILE A 61 27.86 -30.78 -24.17
CA ILE A 61 26.83 -31.28 -23.25
C ILE A 61 26.56 -32.77 -23.54
N ALA A 62 26.33 -33.57 -22.50
CA ALA A 62 26.06 -35.00 -22.64
C ALA A 62 24.82 -35.33 -23.47
N PRO A 63 24.76 -36.47 -24.17
CA PRO A 63 23.56 -36.91 -24.87
C PRO A 63 22.37 -37.07 -23.94
N GLY A 64 21.18 -36.76 -24.46
CA GLY A 64 19.91 -36.89 -23.74
C GLY A 64 19.58 -35.74 -22.80
N VAL A 65 20.47 -34.74 -22.67
CA VAL A 65 20.18 -33.51 -21.90
C VAL A 65 19.19 -32.65 -22.67
N THR A 66 18.18 -32.15 -21.96
CA THR A 66 17.19 -31.19 -22.47
C THR A 66 17.17 -29.96 -21.57
N ILE A 67 16.90 -28.78 -22.13
CA ILE A 67 16.65 -27.54 -21.43
C ILE A 67 15.28 -27.03 -21.86
N ALA A 68 14.35 -26.83 -20.95
CA ALA A 68 12.96 -26.43 -21.25
C ALA A 68 12.32 -27.31 -22.36
N GLY A 69 12.54 -28.64 -22.32
CA GLY A 69 12.07 -29.57 -23.33
C GLY A 69 12.92 -29.65 -24.62
N VAL A 70 13.83 -28.68 -24.86
CA VAL A 70 14.65 -28.60 -26.05
C VAL A 70 15.90 -29.50 -25.92
N PRO A 71 16.13 -30.48 -26.84
CA PRO A 71 17.29 -31.35 -26.76
C PRO A 71 18.57 -30.60 -27.14
N VAL A 72 19.52 -30.53 -26.18
CA VAL A 72 20.80 -29.81 -26.30
C VAL A 72 22.02 -30.74 -26.27
N GLY A 73 21.82 -32.06 -26.16
CA GLY A 73 22.91 -33.02 -26.09
C GLY A 73 23.78 -32.96 -27.34
N GLY A 74 25.12 -33.01 -27.15
CA GLY A 74 26.12 -32.93 -28.20
C GLY A 74 26.41 -31.50 -28.72
N LEU A 75 25.81 -30.47 -28.12
CA LEU A 75 26.04 -29.08 -28.45
C LEU A 75 27.04 -28.42 -27.47
N THR A 76 27.69 -27.35 -27.91
CA THR A 76 28.42 -26.42 -27.03
C THR A 76 27.44 -25.51 -26.30
N VAL A 77 27.85 -24.85 -25.23
CA VAL A 77 27.02 -23.91 -24.48
C VAL A 77 26.37 -22.86 -25.40
N GLY A 78 27.15 -22.16 -26.23
CA GLY A 78 26.59 -21.14 -27.12
C GLY A 78 25.62 -21.69 -28.16
N ALA A 79 25.89 -22.88 -28.74
CA ALA A 79 24.95 -23.51 -29.69
C ALA A 79 23.69 -24.05 -29.00
N ALA A 80 23.81 -24.48 -27.76
CA ALA A 80 22.67 -24.90 -26.91
C ALA A 80 21.79 -23.72 -26.56
N SER A 81 22.38 -22.63 -26.09
CA SER A 81 21.70 -21.38 -25.74
C SER A 81 20.94 -20.82 -26.96
N GLU A 82 21.60 -20.71 -28.10
CA GLU A 82 20.97 -20.23 -29.33
C GLU A 82 19.80 -21.11 -29.78
N LYS A 83 19.99 -22.45 -29.74
CA LYS A 83 18.93 -23.38 -30.07
C LYS A 83 17.73 -23.31 -29.15
N VAL A 84 17.98 -23.20 -27.86
CA VAL A 84 16.90 -23.03 -26.84
C VAL A 84 16.13 -21.75 -27.10
N SER A 85 16.82 -20.62 -27.23
CA SER A 85 16.21 -19.32 -27.49
C SER A 85 15.37 -19.33 -28.79
N GLN A 86 15.93 -19.87 -29.90
CA GLN A 86 15.21 -19.98 -31.17
C GLN A 86 14.00 -20.89 -31.07
N THR A 87 14.09 -22.00 -30.33
CA THR A 87 12.97 -22.94 -30.17
C THR A 87 11.86 -22.32 -29.34
N ILE A 88 12.20 -21.65 -28.22
CA ILE A 88 11.24 -20.93 -27.36
C ILE A 88 10.53 -19.86 -28.18
N ALA A 89 11.25 -18.98 -28.84
CA ALA A 89 10.66 -17.92 -29.69
C ALA A 89 9.81 -18.44 -30.81
N GLY A 90 10.24 -19.52 -31.48
CA GLY A 90 9.58 -20.04 -32.67
C GLY A 90 8.51 -21.12 -32.45
N THR A 91 8.38 -21.66 -31.22
CA THR A 91 7.29 -22.59 -30.90
C THR A 91 5.96 -21.84 -30.92
N GLY A 92 5.01 -22.31 -31.72
CA GLY A 92 3.71 -21.62 -31.84
C GLY A 92 2.53 -22.54 -31.53
N VAL A 93 1.43 -21.92 -31.14
CA VAL A 93 0.10 -22.51 -30.98
C VAL A 93 -0.83 -21.86 -31.97
N GLU A 94 -1.60 -22.65 -32.72
CA GLU A 94 -2.60 -22.18 -33.65
C GLU A 94 -3.93 -22.02 -32.91
N VAL A 95 -4.30 -20.79 -32.62
CA VAL A 95 -5.53 -20.47 -31.85
C VAL A 95 -6.64 -20.15 -32.85
N SER A 96 -7.78 -20.81 -32.69
CA SER A 96 -8.99 -20.59 -33.50
C SER A 96 -10.12 -20.05 -32.63
N VAL A 97 -10.68 -18.88 -33.01
CA VAL A 97 -11.79 -18.23 -32.32
C VAL A 97 -12.83 -17.77 -33.32
N ALA A 98 -14.07 -18.15 -33.15
CA ALA A 98 -15.21 -17.72 -33.96
C ALA A 98 -14.98 -17.83 -35.50
N GLY A 99 -14.05 -18.71 -35.93
CA GLY A 99 -13.68 -18.89 -37.35
C GLY A 99 -12.47 -18.09 -37.82
N THR A 100 -11.88 -17.26 -36.97
CA THR A 100 -10.58 -16.63 -37.20
C THR A 100 -9.51 -17.53 -36.58
N THR A 101 -8.41 -17.74 -37.29
CA THR A 101 -7.28 -18.55 -36.83
C THR A 101 -5.99 -17.72 -36.89
N ALA A 102 -5.25 -17.70 -35.81
CA ALA A 102 -3.95 -17.06 -35.73
C ALA A 102 -2.92 -18.00 -35.09
N THR A 103 -1.67 -17.89 -35.54
CA THR A 103 -0.55 -18.61 -34.90
C THR A 103 0.12 -17.69 -33.94
N ILE A 104 0.10 -18.04 -32.66
CA ILE A 104 0.72 -17.30 -31.57
C ILE A 104 2.02 -18.02 -31.22
N THR A 105 3.14 -17.34 -31.35
CA THR A 105 4.48 -17.87 -31.06
C THR A 105 4.99 -17.47 -29.69
N GLY A 106 6.07 -18.11 -29.24
CA GLY A 106 6.69 -17.70 -28.00
C GLY A 106 7.22 -16.26 -28.00
N ASP A 107 7.64 -15.76 -29.17
CA ASP A 107 8.03 -14.35 -29.33
C ASP A 107 6.83 -13.42 -29.13
N ASP A 108 5.68 -13.79 -29.66
CA ASP A 108 4.41 -13.08 -29.49
C ASP A 108 3.91 -13.07 -28.04
N LEU A 109 4.24 -14.12 -27.27
CA LEU A 109 3.94 -14.24 -25.83
C LEU A 109 5.00 -13.58 -24.96
N GLY A 110 6.04 -12.95 -25.52
CA GLY A 110 7.17 -12.41 -24.78
C GLY A 110 7.96 -13.46 -23.99
N ALA A 111 7.99 -14.71 -24.51
CA ALA A 111 8.64 -15.82 -23.82
C ALA A 111 10.14 -15.59 -23.68
N SER A 112 10.63 -15.60 -22.45
CA SER A 112 12.04 -15.37 -22.11
C SER A 112 12.58 -16.44 -21.17
N LEU A 113 13.85 -16.78 -21.37
CA LEU A 113 14.58 -17.73 -20.53
C LEU A 113 16.07 -17.36 -20.54
N ASP A 114 16.74 -17.47 -19.42
CA ASP A 114 18.21 -17.34 -19.38
C ASP A 114 18.87 -18.61 -19.93
N ALA A 115 18.81 -18.74 -21.27
CA ALA A 115 19.31 -19.91 -21.98
C ALA A 115 20.82 -20.08 -21.83
N ASP A 116 21.58 -18.97 -21.66
CA ASP A 116 23.03 -19.02 -21.45
C ASP A 116 23.38 -19.62 -20.10
N ALA A 117 22.75 -19.15 -19.01
CA ALA A 117 22.97 -19.68 -17.68
C ALA A 117 22.58 -21.17 -17.58
N LEU A 118 21.44 -21.54 -18.19
CA LEU A 118 20.97 -22.92 -18.20
C LEU A 118 21.87 -23.85 -19.04
N ALA A 119 22.35 -23.40 -20.20
CA ALA A 119 23.27 -24.16 -21.03
C ALA A 119 24.63 -24.35 -20.32
N GLN A 120 25.10 -23.33 -19.61
CA GLN A 120 26.30 -23.44 -18.78
C GLN A 120 26.11 -24.43 -17.63
N ALA A 121 25.00 -24.34 -16.91
CA ALA A 121 24.68 -25.29 -15.83
C ALA A 121 24.52 -26.71 -16.33
N ALA A 122 23.91 -26.90 -17.52
CA ALA A 122 23.78 -28.21 -18.18
C ALA A 122 25.15 -28.83 -18.54
N LEU A 123 26.11 -28.03 -19.02
CA LEU A 123 27.47 -28.49 -19.29
C LEU A 123 28.21 -28.86 -17.99
N GLU A 124 28.07 -28.06 -16.94
CA GLU A 124 28.69 -28.30 -15.64
C GLU A 124 28.18 -29.60 -14.97
N ALA A 125 26.86 -29.81 -15.02
CA ALA A 125 26.20 -30.97 -14.44
C ALA A 125 26.40 -32.26 -15.30
N HIS A 126 26.40 -32.11 -16.64
CA HIS A 126 26.37 -33.21 -17.60
C HIS A 126 27.38 -33.01 -18.73
N PRO A 127 28.70 -32.96 -18.43
CA PRO A 127 29.70 -32.89 -19.53
C PRO A 127 29.78 -34.21 -20.29
N LEU A 128 30.10 -34.16 -21.59
CA LEU A 128 30.13 -35.34 -22.48
C LEU A 128 31.06 -36.45 -21.97
N TRP A 129 32.15 -36.11 -21.28
CA TRP A 129 33.13 -37.12 -20.75
C TRP A 129 32.57 -37.93 -19.56
N GLN A 130 31.53 -37.47 -18.89
CA GLN A 130 30.93 -38.13 -17.74
C GLN A 130 29.80 -39.08 -18.21
N VAL A 131 30.13 -40.24 -18.65
CA VAL A 131 29.20 -41.24 -19.24
C VAL A 131 28.04 -41.60 -18.28
N GLY A 132 28.28 -41.60 -16.98
CA GLY A 132 27.23 -41.83 -15.97
C GLY A 132 26.18 -40.73 -15.86
N GLY A 133 26.43 -39.54 -16.43
CA GLY A 133 25.49 -38.42 -16.49
C GLY A 133 24.70 -38.32 -17.82
N TRP A 134 24.83 -39.32 -18.69
CA TRP A 134 24.09 -39.34 -19.95
C TRP A 134 22.63 -39.71 -19.71
N PHE A 135 21.74 -39.10 -20.50
CA PHE A 135 20.29 -39.31 -20.45
C PHE A 135 19.70 -39.05 -19.07
N PRO A 136 19.91 -37.83 -18.52
CA PRO A 136 19.25 -37.40 -17.26
C PRO A 136 17.74 -37.34 -17.47
N ASN A 137 17.01 -37.20 -16.34
CA ASN A 137 15.60 -36.86 -16.41
C ASN A 137 15.42 -35.50 -17.12
N PRO A 138 14.41 -35.32 -17.95
CA PRO A 138 14.14 -34.05 -18.62
C PRO A 138 13.99 -32.92 -17.61
N ASP A 139 14.71 -31.83 -17.83
CA ASP A 139 14.50 -30.60 -17.07
C ASP A 139 13.22 -29.91 -17.53
N ARG A 140 12.39 -29.44 -16.57
CA ARG A 140 11.09 -28.83 -16.82
C ARG A 140 11.10 -27.35 -16.40
N VAL A 141 12.12 -26.64 -16.78
CA VAL A 141 12.13 -25.17 -16.57
C VAL A 141 11.18 -24.56 -17.61
N ALA A 142 10.13 -23.90 -17.13
CA ALA A 142 9.25 -23.13 -18.00
C ALA A 142 9.87 -21.75 -18.32
N PRO A 143 9.71 -21.23 -19.54
CA PRO A 143 10.06 -19.84 -19.83
C PRO A 143 9.14 -18.89 -19.04
N SER A 144 9.64 -17.70 -18.73
CA SER A 144 8.81 -16.62 -18.24
C SER A 144 8.10 -15.98 -19.43
N LEU A 145 6.80 -15.76 -19.32
CA LEU A 145 5.98 -15.09 -20.32
C LEU A 145 5.73 -13.64 -19.87
N ASP A 146 5.51 -12.75 -20.81
CA ASP A 146 5.13 -11.37 -20.54
C ASP A 146 3.63 -11.19 -20.77
N PRO A 147 2.81 -11.07 -19.72
CA PRO A 147 1.36 -10.95 -19.86
C PRO A 147 0.93 -9.78 -20.75
N ALA A 148 1.64 -8.63 -20.66
CA ALA A 148 1.31 -7.46 -21.46
C ALA A 148 1.59 -7.68 -22.97
N ALA A 149 2.68 -8.36 -23.31
CA ALA A 149 2.99 -8.72 -24.68
C ALA A 149 1.97 -9.74 -25.21
N SER A 150 1.62 -10.75 -24.41
CA SER A 150 0.61 -11.75 -24.73
C SER A 150 -0.74 -11.11 -25.02
N GLU A 151 -1.22 -10.23 -24.14
CA GLU A 151 -2.50 -9.55 -24.28
C GLU A 151 -2.52 -8.66 -25.53
N ALA A 152 -1.49 -7.85 -25.73
CA ALA A 152 -1.39 -6.98 -26.92
C ALA A 152 -1.42 -7.78 -28.23
N THR A 153 -0.71 -8.91 -28.29
CA THR A 153 -0.70 -9.77 -29.50
C THR A 153 -2.04 -10.43 -29.75
N LEU A 154 -2.70 -10.91 -28.67
CA LEU A 154 -4.03 -11.54 -28.79
C LEU A 154 -5.09 -10.52 -29.20
N ALA A 155 -5.04 -9.32 -28.63
CA ALA A 155 -5.94 -8.22 -29.01
C ALA A 155 -5.79 -7.84 -30.49
N ASP A 156 -4.55 -7.79 -31.03
CA ASP A 156 -4.31 -7.48 -32.43
C ASP A 156 -4.75 -8.65 -33.35
N ALA A 157 -4.40 -9.88 -32.98
CA ALA A 157 -4.73 -11.08 -33.79
C ALA A 157 -6.25 -11.33 -33.88
N PHE A 158 -7.01 -10.99 -32.85
CA PHE A 158 -8.45 -11.20 -32.72
C PHE A 158 -9.25 -9.92 -32.60
N ALA A 159 -8.76 -8.80 -33.11
CA ALA A 159 -9.32 -7.45 -32.94
C ALA A 159 -10.83 -7.34 -33.28
N THR A 160 -11.39 -8.23 -34.09
CA THR A 160 -12.83 -8.22 -34.42
C THR A 160 -13.71 -8.67 -33.25
N ASP A 161 -13.20 -9.55 -32.40
CA ASP A 161 -13.91 -10.20 -31.31
C ASP A 161 -13.39 -9.72 -29.92
N TRP A 162 -12.32 -8.91 -29.90
CA TRP A 162 -11.70 -8.35 -28.73
C TRP A 162 -12.35 -7.05 -28.32
N VAL A 163 -12.59 -6.89 -27.03
CA VAL A 163 -13.05 -5.64 -26.40
C VAL A 163 -12.22 -5.44 -25.14
N ASP A 164 -11.45 -4.36 -25.09
CA ASP A 164 -10.66 -4.05 -23.91
C ASP A 164 -11.57 -3.77 -22.69
N PRO A 165 -11.20 -4.21 -21.50
CA PRO A 165 -11.90 -3.84 -20.28
C PRO A 165 -11.75 -2.34 -20.04
N VAL A 166 -12.70 -1.77 -19.32
CA VAL A 166 -12.64 -0.36 -18.88
C VAL A 166 -12.58 -0.33 -17.36
N ASP A 167 -11.54 0.26 -16.85
CA ASP A 167 -11.31 0.41 -15.42
C ASP A 167 -12.41 1.19 -14.70
N ALA A 168 -12.68 0.80 -13.46
CA ALA A 168 -13.47 1.62 -12.57
C ALA A 168 -12.74 2.92 -12.26
N THR A 169 -13.47 4.01 -12.13
CA THR A 169 -12.92 5.31 -11.79
C THR A 169 -13.60 5.91 -10.56
N VAL A 170 -12.87 6.76 -9.84
CA VAL A 170 -13.34 7.48 -8.67
C VAL A 170 -13.25 8.98 -8.95
N ALA A 171 -14.34 9.70 -8.74
CA ALA A 171 -14.39 11.14 -8.91
C ALA A 171 -15.16 11.81 -7.77
N PHE A 172 -14.82 13.08 -7.47
CA PHE A 172 -15.61 13.89 -6.55
C PHE A 172 -16.81 14.50 -7.27
N ASP A 173 -18.01 14.29 -6.72
CA ASP A 173 -19.24 14.91 -7.20
C ASP A 173 -19.59 16.14 -6.33
N PRO A 174 -19.48 17.36 -6.86
CA PRO A 174 -19.83 18.57 -6.12
C PRO A 174 -21.32 18.66 -5.75
N ALA A 175 -22.21 17.99 -6.49
CA ALA A 175 -23.65 18.06 -6.22
C ALA A 175 -24.04 17.29 -4.96
N THR A 176 -23.33 16.20 -4.68
CA THR A 176 -23.51 15.38 -3.47
C THR A 176 -22.47 15.65 -2.40
N ALA A 177 -21.45 16.47 -2.72
CA ALA A 177 -20.28 16.75 -1.88
C ALA A 177 -19.59 15.46 -1.39
N SER A 178 -19.47 14.47 -2.26
CA SER A 178 -18.93 13.14 -1.96
C SER A 178 -18.20 12.55 -3.16
N PHE A 179 -17.35 11.56 -2.90
CA PHE A 179 -16.74 10.77 -3.95
C PHE A 179 -17.70 9.69 -4.43
N VAL A 180 -17.69 9.43 -5.74
CA VAL A 180 -18.55 8.47 -6.41
C VAL A 180 -17.73 7.55 -7.31
N VAL A 181 -18.23 6.32 -7.50
CA VAL A 181 -17.65 5.31 -8.40
C VAL A 181 -18.32 5.40 -9.76
N THR A 182 -17.52 5.33 -10.83
CA THR A 182 -18.00 4.83 -12.12
C THR A 182 -17.55 3.37 -12.21
N PRO A 183 -18.46 2.40 -12.32
CA PRO A 183 -18.11 0.99 -12.33
C PRO A 183 -17.21 0.61 -13.50
N ALA A 184 -16.37 -0.40 -13.29
CA ALA A 184 -15.64 -1.05 -14.37
C ALA A 184 -16.60 -1.71 -15.34
N VAL A 185 -16.16 -1.79 -16.60
CA VAL A 185 -16.87 -2.56 -17.63
C VAL A 185 -15.95 -3.71 -18.04
N PRO A 186 -16.37 -4.98 -17.88
CA PRO A 186 -15.56 -6.09 -18.29
C PRO A 186 -15.33 -6.03 -19.80
N GLY A 187 -14.12 -6.38 -20.20
CA GLY A 187 -13.75 -6.60 -21.58
C GLY A 187 -14.21 -7.96 -22.06
N ARG A 188 -13.82 -8.31 -23.26
CA ARG A 188 -14.04 -9.62 -23.84
C ARG A 188 -12.82 -10.00 -24.67
N GLY A 189 -12.25 -11.15 -24.39
CA GLY A 189 -11.05 -11.61 -25.08
C GLY A 189 -10.81 -13.09 -24.82
N LEU A 190 -9.58 -13.51 -25.01
CA LEU A 190 -9.15 -14.88 -24.78
C LEU A 190 -8.49 -15.00 -23.42
N ASP A 191 -8.75 -16.10 -22.75
CA ASP A 191 -7.98 -16.47 -21.56
C ASP A 191 -6.55 -16.83 -21.99
N HIS A 192 -5.61 -15.93 -21.67
CA HIS A 192 -4.20 -16.14 -21.97
C HIS A 192 -3.63 -17.36 -21.24
N THR A 193 -4.15 -17.71 -20.04
CA THR A 193 -3.70 -18.88 -19.26
C THR A 193 -3.81 -20.18 -20.08
N THR A 194 -4.93 -20.36 -20.77
CA THR A 194 -5.17 -21.53 -21.63
C THR A 194 -4.17 -21.58 -22.79
N ILE A 195 -3.80 -20.44 -23.35
CA ILE A 195 -2.85 -20.35 -24.48
C ILE A 195 -1.42 -20.60 -23.97
N GLU A 196 -1.07 -20.03 -22.81
CA GLU A 196 0.20 -20.24 -22.12
C GLU A 196 0.41 -21.72 -21.79
N GLU A 197 -0.58 -22.37 -21.18
CA GLU A 197 -0.54 -23.81 -20.90
C GLU A 197 -0.36 -24.66 -22.16
N ALA A 198 -1.06 -24.33 -23.23
CA ALA A 198 -0.92 -25.02 -24.53
C ALA A 198 0.47 -24.82 -25.14
N TYR A 199 1.00 -23.58 -25.04
CA TYR A 199 2.37 -23.26 -25.50
C TYR A 199 3.42 -24.05 -24.70
N GLU A 200 3.35 -24.03 -23.39
CA GLU A 200 4.28 -24.76 -22.50
C GLU A 200 4.21 -26.28 -22.75
N ALA A 201 3.01 -26.83 -22.84
CA ALA A 201 2.82 -28.26 -23.12
C ALA A 201 3.46 -28.65 -24.48
N ARG A 202 3.29 -27.81 -25.49
CA ARG A 202 3.87 -28.04 -26.82
C ARG A 202 5.39 -27.85 -26.86
N LEU A 203 5.93 -26.93 -26.06
CA LEU A 203 7.37 -26.76 -25.93
C LEU A 203 8.01 -28.01 -25.31
N LEU A 204 7.35 -28.63 -24.34
CA LEU A 204 7.81 -29.89 -23.68
C LEU A 204 7.59 -31.12 -24.58
N ASP A 205 6.53 -31.14 -25.35
CA ASP A 205 6.19 -32.24 -26.27
C ASP A 205 5.72 -31.70 -27.63
N PRO A 206 6.65 -31.52 -28.61
CA PRO A 206 6.33 -31.03 -29.94
C PRO A 206 5.38 -31.92 -30.74
N SER A 207 5.08 -33.13 -30.26
CA SER A 207 4.13 -34.04 -30.91
C SER A 207 2.67 -33.72 -30.60
N LEU A 208 2.41 -32.87 -29.62
CA LEU A 208 1.06 -32.42 -29.29
C LEU A 208 0.47 -31.55 -30.45
N PRO A 209 -0.87 -31.55 -30.60
CA PRO A 209 -1.53 -30.70 -31.58
C PRO A 209 -1.14 -29.23 -31.42
N ALA A 210 -0.91 -28.54 -32.52
CA ALA A 210 -0.67 -27.10 -32.48
C ALA A 210 -1.97 -26.31 -32.31
N ALA A 211 -3.10 -26.90 -32.77
CA ALA A 211 -4.39 -26.24 -32.79
C ALA A 211 -5.08 -26.26 -31.42
N LEU A 212 -5.54 -25.11 -31.02
CA LEU A 212 -6.33 -24.84 -29.82
C LEU A 212 -7.61 -24.12 -30.22
N ASP A 213 -8.76 -24.63 -29.81
CA ASP A 213 -10.01 -23.89 -29.93
C ASP A 213 -10.11 -22.92 -28.76
N GLY A 214 -9.94 -21.62 -29.04
CA GLY A 214 -10.03 -20.56 -28.06
C GLY A 214 -11.48 -20.20 -27.75
N GLU A 215 -11.80 -20.04 -26.47
CA GLU A 215 -13.09 -19.56 -26.02
C GLU A 215 -12.95 -18.09 -25.59
N LEU A 216 -13.94 -17.27 -25.99
CA LEU A 216 -14.00 -15.88 -25.56
C LEU A 216 -14.56 -15.84 -24.14
N VAL A 217 -13.82 -15.17 -23.27
CA VAL A 217 -14.15 -14.97 -21.86
C VAL A 217 -14.28 -13.48 -21.55
N ASP A 218 -14.96 -13.16 -20.46
CA ASP A 218 -14.97 -11.81 -19.94
C ASP A 218 -13.59 -11.51 -19.33
N LEU A 219 -12.98 -10.41 -19.75
CA LEU A 219 -11.73 -9.90 -19.20
C LEU A 219 -12.05 -8.94 -18.06
N GLU A 220 -11.47 -9.19 -16.91
CA GLU A 220 -11.61 -8.27 -15.78
C GLU A 220 -10.78 -7.00 -16.00
N ALA A 221 -11.30 -5.87 -15.55
CA ALA A 221 -10.57 -4.61 -15.54
C ALA A 221 -9.48 -4.63 -14.46
N ASP A 222 -8.36 -3.97 -14.71
CA ASP A 222 -7.25 -3.89 -13.76
C ASP A 222 -7.69 -3.21 -12.46
N ILE A 223 -8.44 -2.11 -12.57
CA ILE A 223 -9.10 -1.48 -11.43
C ILE A 223 -10.56 -1.97 -11.37
N THR A 224 -10.84 -2.85 -10.44
CA THR A 224 -12.18 -3.42 -10.28
C THR A 224 -13.18 -2.44 -9.68
N THR A 225 -14.47 -2.69 -9.88
CA THR A 225 -15.55 -1.92 -9.22
C THR A 225 -15.47 -2.02 -7.69
N ASP A 226 -15.06 -3.17 -7.16
CA ASP A 226 -14.97 -3.42 -5.72
C ASP A 226 -13.82 -2.60 -5.10
N GLU A 227 -12.65 -2.52 -5.76
CA GLU A 227 -11.55 -1.66 -5.32
C GLU A 227 -11.96 -0.18 -5.34
N ALA A 228 -12.56 0.29 -6.45
CA ALA A 228 -13.02 1.66 -6.54
C ALA A 228 -14.09 1.98 -5.49
N THR A 229 -14.99 1.04 -5.17
CA THR A 229 -16.00 1.20 -4.12
C THR A 229 -15.35 1.30 -2.74
N SER A 230 -14.42 0.42 -2.44
CA SER A 230 -13.64 0.47 -1.19
C SER A 230 -12.90 1.80 -1.03
N ARG A 231 -12.32 2.30 -2.13
CA ARG A 231 -11.63 3.59 -2.16
C ARG A 231 -12.58 4.76 -1.92
N VAL A 232 -13.76 4.74 -2.52
CA VAL A 232 -14.82 5.74 -2.31
C VAL A 232 -15.31 5.73 -0.86
N GLU A 233 -15.50 4.58 -0.25
CA GLU A 233 -15.85 4.48 1.17
C GLU A 233 -14.79 5.13 2.06
N GLN A 234 -13.50 4.86 1.82
CA GLN A 234 -12.40 5.49 2.52
C GLN A 234 -12.40 7.01 2.34
N LEU A 235 -12.51 7.50 1.10
CA LEU A 235 -12.52 8.93 0.80
C LEU A 235 -13.71 9.64 1.43
N ASN A 236 -14.90 9.04 1.43
CA ASN A 236 -16.08 9.62 2.06
C ASN A 236 -15.98 9.60 3.60
N ALA A 237 -15.33 8.62 4.19
CA ALA A 237 -14.99 8.66 5.61
C ALA A 237 -14.01 9.81 5.93
N MET A 238 -13.03 10.06 5.05
CA MET A 238 -12.15 11.23 5.16
C MET A 238 -12.94 12.53 5.06
N VAL A 239 -13.87 12.66 4.10
CA VAL A 239 -14.76 13.85 3.97
C VAL A 239 -15.50 14.10 5.27
N ALA A 240 -16.04 13.08 5.90
CA ALA A 240 -16.79 13.21 7.15
C ALA A 240 -15.92 13.70 8.32
N SER A 241 -14.66 13.33 8.37
CA SER A 241 -13.72 13.63 9.47
C SER A 241 -12.76 14.79 9.18
N ALA A 242 -12.66 15.26 7.92
CA ALA A 242 -11.63 16.20 7.47
C ALA A 242 -11.57 17.49 8.30
N GLY A 243 -10.43 17.74 8.94
CA GLY A 243 -10.26 18.94 9.75
C GLY A 243 -9.05 18.91 10.66
N PHE A 244 -8.81 20.07 11.28
CA PHE A 244 -7.82 20.23 12.33
C PHE A 244 -8.50 20.22 13.70
N TYR A 245 -8.01 19.40 14.61
CA TYR A 245 -8.62 19.09 15.90
C TYR A 245 -7.76 19.56 17.06
N VAL A 246 -8.41 20.10 18.10
CA VAL A 246 -7.80 20.33 19.40
C VAL A 246 -8.49 19.38 20.40
N GLY A 247 -7.81 18.32 20.78
CA GLY A 247 -8.44 17.22 21.47
C GLY A 247 -9.54 16.59 20.60
N GLU A 248 -10.76 16.56 21.11
CA GLU A 248 -11.93 16.05 20.37
C GLU A 248 -12.70 17.16 19.61
N GLU A 249 -12.33 18.43 19.80
CA GLU A 249 -12.96 19.56 19.14
C GLU A 249 -12.44 19.69 17.69
N ARG A 250 -13.32 19.53 16.69
CA ARG A 250 -13.02 19.86 15.30
C ARG A 250 -12.97 21.38 15.13
N THR A 251 -11.81 21.96 15.43
CA THR A 251 -11.65 23.42 15.53
C THR A 251 -11.69 24.10 14.15
N VAL A 252 -11.05 23.49 13.15
CA VAL A 252 -11.05 23.98 11.77
C VAL A 252 -11.53 22.87 10.86
N PRO A 253 -12.83 22.82 10.54
CA PRO A 253 -13.38 21.87 9.58
C PRO A 253 -12.89 22.18 8.18
N ILE A 254 -12.62 21.15 7.39
CA ILE A 254 -12.30 21.27 5.97
C ILE A 254 -13.54 20.91 5.16
N ALA A 255 -13.93 21.79 4.24
CA ALA A 255 -15.05 21.54 3.36
C ALA A 255 -14.74 20.39 2.38
N PRO A 256 -15.75 19.57 2.01
CA PRO A 256 -15.56 18.45 1.08
C PRO A 256 -14.88 18.84 -0.23
N GLU A 257 -15.27 19.95 -0.82
CA GLU A 257 -14.72 20.47 -2.08
C GLU A 257 -13.25 20.88 -1.92
N MET A 258 -12.91 21.44 -0.76
CA MET A 258 -11.53 21.82 -0.44
C MET A 258 -10.67 20.57 -0.26
N LEU A 259 -11.14 19.58 0.50
CA LEU A 259 -10.45 18.29 0.65
C LEU A 259 -10.22 17.64 -0.72
N ALA A 260 -11.27 17.55 -1.53
CA ALA A 260 -11.19 16.97 -2.87
C ALA A 260 -10.18 17.71 -3.76
N SER A 261 -10.08 19.04 -3.65
CA SER A 261 -9.10 19.82 -4.41
C SER A 261 -7.65 19.58 -4.01
N TRP A 262 -7.41 19.07 -2.81
CA TRP A 262 -6.07 18.71 -2.33
C TRP A 262 -5.62 17.32 -2.77
N LEU A 263 -6.58 16.44 -3.06
CA LEU A 263 -6.30 15.05 -3.37
C LEU A 263 -6.11 14.85 -4.88
N THR A 264 -5.11 14.06 -5.22
CA THR A 264 -4.94 13.50 -6.56
C THR A 264 -5.05 11.98 -6.44
N LEU A 265 -5.98 11.43 -7.23
CA LEU A 265 -6.20 9.99 -7.33
C LEU A 265 -5.51 9.50 -8.60
N THR A 266 -4.57 8.57 -8.45
CA THR A 266 -3.81 8.02 -9.57
C THR A 266 -4.08 6.52 -9.65
N PRO A 267 -4.70 6.03 -10.75
CA PRO A 267 -4.82 4.60 -10.97
C PRO A 267 -3.43 3.95 -11.11
N ASP A 268 -3.25 2.80 -10.48
CA ASP A 268 -2.10 1.91 -10.64
C ASP A 268 -2.62 0.55 -11.15
N PRO A 269 -2.71 0.34 -12.48
CA PRO A 269 -3.19 -0.90 -13.07
C PRO A 269 -2.33 -2.11 -12.69
N ASP A 270 -1.00 -1.92 -12.55
CA ASP A 270 -0.07 -3.02 -12.21
C ASP A 270 -0.35 -3.59 -10.81
N GLN A 271 -0.84 -2.77 -9.88
CA GLN A 271 -1.21 -3.19 -8.54
C GLN A 271 -2.73 -3.38 -8.36
N GLY A 272 -3.53 -3.02 -9.35
CA GLY A 272 -4.99 -3.02 -9.28
C GLY A 272 -5.55 -2.05 -8.25
N THR A 273 -4.88 -0.92 -7.98
CA THR A 273 -5.21 0.03 -6.91
C THR A 273 -5.36 1.46 -7.40
N ILE A 274 -5.94 2.31 -6.56
CA ILE A 274 -5.99 3.75 -6.79
C ILE A 274 -5.20 4.44 -5.68
N ASP A 275 -4.07 5.04 -6.04
CA ASP A 275 -3.21 5.76 -5.12
C ASP A 275 -3.77 7.14 -4.78
N ILE A 276 -3.59 7.55 -3.51
CA ILE A 276 -3.98 8.86 -3.02
C ILE A 276 -2.73 9.67 -2.73
N THR A 277 -2.62 10.84 -3.33
CA THR A 277 -1.61 11.84 -2.98
C THR A 277 -2.29 13.17 -2.63
N ALA A 278 -1.62 14.01 -1.82
CA ALA A 278 -2.20 15.28 -1.38
C ALA A 278 -1.26 16.47 -1.66
N ASP A 279 -1.83 17.58 -2.10
CA ASP A 279 -1.10 18.81 -2.39
C ASP A 279 -0.72 19.55 -1.10
N ARG A 280 0.53 19.38 -0.70
CA ARG A 280 1.13 20.04 0.45
C ARG A 280 1.05 21.58 0.37
N ALA A 281 1.17 22.16 -0.83
CA ALA A 281 1.18 23.62 -0.97
C ALA A 281 -0.23 24.18 -0.75
N ALA A 282 -1.25 23.52 -1.26
CA ALA A 282 -2.65 23.87 -1.00
C ALA A 282 -3.00 23.74 0.49
N ILE A 283 -2.57 22.67 1.15
CA ILE A 283 -2.76 22.48 2.60
C ILE A 283 -2.06 23.59 3.40
N GLN A 284 -0.84 24.02 3.02
CA GLN A 284 -0.10 25.07 3.70
C GLN A 284 -0.89 26.38 3.79
N THR A 285 -1.70 26.72 2.78
CA THR A 285 -2.53 27.95 2.79
C THR A 285 -3.52 27.95 3.94
N VAL A 286 -4.06 26.79 4.31
CA VAL A 286 -4.96 26.66 5.47
C VAL A 286 -4.17 26.62 6.77
N VAL A 287 -3.04 25.93 6.80
CA VAL A 287 -2.14 25.89 7.97
C VAL A 287 -1.72 27.29 8.40
N ASP A 288 -1.47 28.19 7.47
CA ASP A 288 -1.11 29.59 7.75
C ASP A 288 -2.23 30.37 8.47
N THR A 289 -3.48 29.92 8.36
CA THR A 289 -4.63 30.53 9.05
C THR A 289 -4.92 29.93 10.42
N LEU A 290 -4.31 28.78 10.77
CA LEU A 290 -4.59 28.06 12.02
C LEU A 290 -4.37 28.91 13.29
N PRO A 291 -3.31 29.73 13.44
CA PRO A 291 -3.14 30.51 14.64
C PRO A 291 -4.34 31.42 14.93
N ALA A 292 -4.88 32.06 13.90
CA ALA A 292 -6.05 32.95 14.07
C ALA A 292 -7.34 32.19 14.40
N ALA A 293 -7.45 30.94 14.00
CA ALA A 293 -8.62 30.10 14.25
C ALA A 293 -8.55 29.33 15.57
N VAL A 294 -7.35 29.02 16.04
CA VAL A 294 -7.12 28.15 17.19
C VAL A 294 -6.85 28.96 18.46
N ASP A 295 -6.05 30.04 18.37
CA ASP A 295 -5.63 30.83 19.53
C ASP A 295 -6.81 31.53 20.16
N ARG A 296 -6.90 31.43 21.48
CA ARG A 296 -7.87 32.17 22.27
C ARG A 296 -7.29 32.47 23.67
N ALA A 297 -7.60 33.66 24.18
CA ALA A 297 -7.26 34.02 25.57
C ALA A 297 -8.16 33.25 26.54
N ALA A 298 -7.62 32.95 27.74
CA ALA A 298 -8.42 32.40 28.82
C ALA A 298 -9.48 33.43 29.28
N THR A 299 -10.71 33.00 29.47
CA THR A 299 -11.77 33.79 30.09
C THR A 299 -12.03 33.26 31.49
N ASN A 300 -11.80 34.10 32.50
CA ASN A 300 -11.99 33.68 33.88
C ASN A 300 -13.46 33.52 34.23
N GLY A 301 -13.76 32.50 34.99
CA GLY A 301 -15.11 32.27 35.54
C GLY A 301 -15.41 33.12 36.77
N VAL A 302 -16.69 33.41 36.97
CA VAL A 302 -17.20 34.07 38.19
C VAL A 302 -18.34 33.24 38.78
N GLN A 303 -18.17 32.77 39.99
CA GLN A 303 -19.18 32.01 40.72
C GLN A 303 -19.61 32.76 42.00
N VAL A 304 -20.92 32.89 42.17
CA VAL A 304 -21.50 33.37 43.41
C VAL A 304 -21.68 32.20 44.35
N VAL A 305 -21.08 32.31 45.53
CA VAL A 305 -21.14 31.29 46.57
C VAL A 305 -21.79 31.85 47.85
N ASN A 306 -22.31 30.98 48.71
CA ASN A 306 -22.68 31.38 50.06
C ASN A 306 -21.44 31.36 50.98
N LYS A 307 -21.59 31.80 52.23
CA LYS A 307 -20.50 31.85 53.22
C LYS A 307 -19.90 30.45 53.50
N ALA A 308 -20.60 29.37 53.23
CA ALA A 308 -20.12 27.99 53.36
C ALA A 308 -19.42 27.47 52.08
N GLY A 309 -19.21 28.32 51.08
CA GLY A 309 -18.57 27.94 49.82
C GLY A 309 -19.47 27.19 48.81
N LYS A 310 -20.76 26.99 49.11
CA LYS A 310 -21.70 26.37 48.18
C LYS A 310 -22.00 27.30 47.04
N VAL A 311 -21.79 26.84 45.80
CA VAL A 311 -22.14 27.59 44.59
C VAL A 311 -23.66 27.80 44.52
N LEU A 312 -24.05 29.04 44.44
CA LEU A 312 -25.43 29.50 44.29
C LEU A 312 -25.76 29.75 42.83
N ARG A 313 -24.83 30.32 42.08
CA ARG A 313 -24.98 30.63 40.66
C ARG A 313 -23.61 30.80 40.00
N THR A 314 -23.47 30.37 38.78
CA THR A 314 -22.36 30.76 37.91
C THR A 314 -22.78 32.00 37.12
N GLU A 315 -22.12 33.13 37.34
CA GLU A 315 -22.39 34.38 36.61
C GLU A 315 -21.70 34.39 35.27
N GLN A 316 -20.45 33.90 35.24
CA GLN A 316 -19.65 33.74 34.05
C GLN A 316 -18.97 32.37 34.07
N ALA A 317 -19.18 31.58 33.03
CA ALA A 317 -18.44 30.34 32.85
C ALA A 317 -17.00 30.66 32.46
N GLY A 318 -16.04 30.01 33.11
CA GLY A 318 -14.65 30.04 32.65
C GLY A 318 -14.46 29.25 31.36
N ALA A 319 -13.55 29.70 30.51
CA ALA A 319 -13.11 29.00 29.35
C ALA A 319 -11.58 29.07 29.29
N ASP A 320 -10.93 27.91 29.10
CA ASP A 320 -9.48 27.86 29.00
C ASP A 320 -8.99 28.59 27.73
N GLY A 321 -7.89 29.29 27.90
CA GLY A 321 -7.10 29.82 26.80
C GLY A 321 -6.30 28.72 26.14
N ARG A 322 -5.96 28.92 24.90
CA ARG A 322 -5.05 28.03 24.16
C ARG A 322 -4.24 28.82 23.13
N VAL A 323 -3.03 28.37 22.89
CA VAL A 323 -2.12 28.89 21.86
C VAL A 323 -1.62 27.71 21.03
N LEU A 324 -1.70 27.83 19.73
CA LEU A 324 -1.22 26.81 18.80
C LEU A 324 0.30 26.66 18.91
N GLY A 325 0.79 25.44 18.93
CA GLY A 325 2.20 25.11 18.88
C GLY A 325 2.83 25.45 17.53
N ALA A 326 4.03 24.92 17.28
CA ALA A 326 4.71 25.17 16.03
C ALA A 326 3.94 24.63 14.82
N THR A 327 3.72 25.46 13.81
CA THR A 327 3.02 25.07 12.57
C THR A 327 3.95 24.46 11.52
N THR A 328 5.28 24.56 11.73
CA THR A 328 6.27 24.02 10.79
C THR A 328 6.11 22.52 10.63
N GLY A 329 5.93 22.07 9.39
CA GLY A 329 5.80 20.66 9.06
C GLY A 329 4.36 20.11 9.08
N ILE A 330 3.37 20.83 9.63
CA ILE A 330 1.96 20.38 9.68
C ILE A 330 1.45 20.02 8.28
N ALA A 331 1.67 20.87 7.27
CA ALA A 331 1.19 20.59 5.91
C ALA A 331 1.79 19.33 5.31
N ALA A 332 3.06 19.04 5.58
CA ALA A 332 3.70 17.82 5.10
C ALA A 332 3.19 16.57 5.83
N ALA A 333 3.04 16.67 7.15
CA ALA A 333 2.50 15.58 7.97
C ALA A 333 1.04 15.28 7.62
N PHE A 334 0.23 16.32 7.44
CA PHE A 334 -1.18 16.14 7.07
C PHE A 334 -1.33 15.61 5.66
N ALA A 335 -0.50 16.04 4.68
CA ALA A 335 -0.49 15.44 3.34
C ALA A 335 -0.17 13.94 3.37
N ALA A 336 0.81 13.52 4.18
CA ALA A 336 1.14 12.12 4.36
C ALA A 336 0.00 11.34 5.05
N GLN A 337 -0.67 11.95 6.03
CA GLN A 337 -1.83 11.36 6.71
C GLN A 337 -3.02 11.19 5.78
N LEU A 338 -3.31 12.18 4.92
CA LEU A 338 -4.33 12.09 3.88
C LEU A 338 -4.04 10.98 2.88
N ALA A 339 -2.78 10.83 2.45
CA ALA A 339 -2.36 9.74 1.57
C ALA A 339 -2.55 8.36 2.22
N ALA A 340 -2.46 8.28 3.55
CA ALA A 340 -2.75 7.07 4.32
C ALA A 340 -4.26 6.84 4.59
N GLY A 341 -5.13 7.80 4.20
CA GLY A 341 -6.58 7.68 4.33
C GLY A 341 -7.17 8.22 5.63
N ASP A 342 -6.43 9.08 6.36
CA ASP A 342 -6.93 9.75 7.55
C ASP A 342 -6.92 11.27 7.37
N ALA A 343 -8.05 11.91 7.65
CA ALA A 343 -8.26 13.34 7.45
C ALA A 343 -8.50 14.13 8.75
N ALA A 344 -8.33 13.49 9.91
CA ALA A 344 -8.46 14.14 11.22
C ALA A 344 -7.08 14.48 11.79
N TYR A 345 -6.59 15.70 11.57
CA TYR A 345 -5.28 16.12 12.04
C TYR A 345 -5.33 16.71 13.45
N ALA A 346 -4.63 16.12 14.41
CA ALA A 346 -4.53 16.61 15.76
C ALA A 346 -3.50 17.75 15.87
N LEU A 347 -3.94 18.90 16.40
CA LEU A 347 -3.09 20.05 16.66
C LEU A 347 -2.52 19.98 18.07
N ASP A 348 -1.25 20.34 18.19
CA ASP A 348 -0.61 20.54 19.48
C ASP A 348 -0.86 21.97 19.96
N VAL A 349 -1.41 22.13 21.18
CA VAL A 349 -1.74 23.43 21.76
C VAL A 349 -1.24 23.52 23.20
N GLU A 350 -0.76 24.69 23.56
CA GLU A 350 -0.49 25.05 24.96
C GLU A 350 -1.75 25.64 25.59
N VAL A 351 -2.25 24.99 26.64
CA VAL A 351 -3.48 25.39 27.34
C VAL A 351 -3.16 26.26 28.54
N THR A 352 -3.81 27.42 28.62
CA THR A 352 -3.81 28.28 29.81
C THR A 352 -5.13 28.09 30.58
N PRO A 353 -5.14 27.42 31.72
CA PRO A 353 -6.37 27.17 32.45
C PRO A 353 -7.09 28.46 32.89
N ALA A 354 -8.42 28.48 32.73
CA ALA A 354 -9.27 29.55 33.24
C ALA A 354 -9.27 29.53 34.77
N GLN A 355 -9.13 30.71 35.39
CA GLN A 355 -9.27 30.85 36.81
C GLN A 355 -10.73 31.13 37.16
N THR A 356 -11.21 30.59 38.29
CA THR A 356 -12.56 30.90 38.78
C THR A 356 -12.46 31.79 40.02
N THR A 357 -13.02 32.98 39.92
CA THR A 357 -13.19 33.88 41.04
C THR A 357 -14.51 33.60 41.72
N THR A 358 -14.49 33.48 43.06
CA THR A 358 -15.70 33.31 43.85
C THR A 358 -16.11 34.62 44.49
N VAL A 359 -17.40 34.95 44.42
CA VAL A 359 -18.02 36.08 45.06
C VAL A 359 -18.92 35.55 46.16
N VAL A 360 -18.60 35.83 47.41
CA VAL A 360 -19.43 35.43 48.56
C VAL A 360 -20.60 36.39 48.67
N ARG A 361 -21.83 35.94 48.46
CA ARG A 361 -23.04 36.74 48.62
C ARG A 361 -23.75 36.39 49.90
N LEU A 362 -24.04 37.47 50.68
CA LEU A 362 -24.69 37.39 51.97
C LEU A 362 -25.83 38.41 52.03
N LEU A 363 -26.93 38.03 52.68
CA LEU A 363 -27.99 38.94 53.13
C LEU A 363 -27.81 39.15 54.64
N GLU A 364 -27.61 40.35 55.04
CA GLU A 364 -27.53 40.73 56.45
C GLU A 364 -28.75 41.60 56.81
N VAL A 365 -29.47 41.20 57.86
CA VAL A 365 -30.63 41.93 58.35
C VAL A 365 -30.27 42.60 59.69
N ASP A 366 -30.29 43.91 59.70
CA ASP A 366 -30.21 44.67 60.92
C ASP A 366 -31.63 45.02 61.41
N LEU A 367 -32.04 44.34 62.50
CA LEU A 367 -33.36 44.53 63.06
C LEU A 367 -33.48 45.88 63.80
N SER A 368 -32.40 46.51 64.24
CA SER A 368 -32.40 47.81 64.93
C SER A 368 -32.60 48.95 63.90
N GLU A 369 -32.01 48.82 62.72
CA GLU A 369 -32.16 49.74 61.59
C GLU A 369 -33.36 49.44 60.71
N GLN A 370 -33.97 48.23 60.88
CA GLN A 370 -35.01 47.70 59.98
C GLN A 370 -34.58 47.72 58.57
N ARG A 371 -33.37 47.20 58.31
CA ARG A 371 -32.72 47.23 56.97
C ARG A 371 -32.12 45.88 56.64
N LEU A 372 -32.27 45.50 55.44
CA LEU A 372 -31.58 44.40 54.78
C LEU A 372 -30.43 44.94 53.94
N TYR A 373 -29.26 44.43 54.17
CA TYR A 373 -28.05 44.66 53.34
C TYR A 373 -27.73 43.48 52.51
N VAL A 374 -27.53 43.71 51.19
CA VAL A 374 -26.95 42.73 50.29
C VAL A 374 -25.45 42.97 50.22
N LYS A 375 -24.67 41.99 50.64
CA LYS A 375 -23.22 42.09 50.63
C LYS A 375 -22.58 41.11 49.64
N GLU A 376 -21.54 41.59 48.98
CA GLU A 376 -20.62 40.79 48.19
C GLU A 376 -19.19 40.95 48.76
N ASN A 377 -18.57 39.81 49.14
CA ASN A 377 -17.27 39.83 49.81
C ASN A 377 -17.20 40.86 50.95
N ASP A 378 -18.25 40.91 51.81
CA ASP A 378 -18.45 41.83 52.93
C ASP A 378 -18.66 43.28 52.51
N VAL A 379 -18.67 43.65 51.27
CA VAL A 379 -19.00 44.98 50.77
C VAL A 379 -20.51 45.08 50.51
N VAL A 380 -21.15 46.10 51.08
CA VAL A 380 -22.56 46.39 50.83
C VAL A 380 -22.73 46.87 49.39
N ILE A 381 -23.46 46.09 48.56
CA ILE A 381 -23.75 46.40 47.17
C ILE A 381 -25.18 46.97 46.99
N ASP A 382 -26.08 46.66 47.92
CA ASP A 382 -27.44 47.14 47.92
C ASP A 382 -28.04 47.11 49.33
N SER A 383 -29.08 47.89 49.60
CA SER A 383 -29.80 47.83 50.83
C SER A 383 -31.26 48.27 50.71
N TRP A 384 -32.15 47.64 51.43
CA TRP A 384 -33.57 47.95 51.46
C TRP A 384 -34.11 48.09 52.85
N LEU A 385 -35.05 49.02 53.04
CA LEU A 385 -35.84 49.08 54.28
C LEU A 385 -36.76 47.84 54.34
N ILE A 386 -36.85 47.26 55.51
CA ILE A 386 -37.72 46.11 55.73
C ILE A 386 -38.68 46.37 56.87
N SER A 387 -39.62 45.48 57.11
CA SER A 387 -40.33 45.34 58.36
C SER A 387 -40.12 43.94 58.88
N SER A 388 -39.64 43.89 60.15
CA SER A 388 -39.47 42.60 60.83
C SER A 388 -40.77 42.15 61.49
N GLY A 389 -40.78 40.96 62.05
CA GLY A 389 -41.92 40.42 62.81
C GLY A 389 -42.33 41.25 63.95
N GLN A 390 -43.63 41.39 64.25
CA GLN A 390 -44.21 42.11 65.30
C GLN A 390 -44.06 41.36 66.70
N PRO A 391 -44.32 41.98 67.79
CA PRO A 391 -44.38 41.31 69.08
C PRO A 391 -45.25 40.05 69.07
N GLY A 392 -44.75 38.98 69.64
CA GLY A 392 -45.37 37.63 69.53
C GLY A 392 -44.96 36.85 68.31
N TRP A 393 -44.47 37.49 67.23
CA TRP A 393 -44.01 36.87 65.93
C TRP A 393 -42.65 37.43 65.57
N SER A 394 -41.75 37.58 66.52
CA SER A 394 -40.45 38.22 66.33
C SER A 394 -39.59 37.44 65.30
N THR A 395 -38.92 38.20 64.45
CA THR A 395 -37.92 37.61 63.52
C THR A 395 -36.78 37.00 64.35
N ARG A 396 -36.48 35.73 64.06
CA ARG A 396 -35.38 34.98 64.67
C ARG A 396 -34.04 35.56 64.22
N GLN A 397 -33.16 35.69 65.26
CA GLN A 397 -31.78 36.14 65.02
C GLN A 397 -30.84 34.93 64.89
N GLY A 398 -29.81 35.07 64.12
CA GLY A 398 -28.80 34.03 63.90
C GLY A 398 -28.34 33.95 62.48
N ASN A 399 -27.58 32.89 62.14
CA ASN A 399 -27.14 32.62 60.81
C ASN A 399 -28.06 31.55 60.15
N PHE A 400 -28.64 31.89 59.03
CA PHE A 400 -29.60 31.08 58.36
C PHE A 400 -29.20 30.88 56.89
N THR A 401 -29.81 29.91 56.22
CA THR A 401 -29.68 29.73 54.78
C THR A 401 -31.07 29.76 54.16
N VAL A 402 -31.25 30.50 53.09
CA VAL A 402 -32.47 30.39 52.26
C VAL A 402 -32.58 28.96 51.73
N ASN A 403 -33.59 28.24 52.20
CA ASN A 403 -33.78 26.82 51.88
C ASN A 403 -34.93 26.55 50.92
N ALA A 404 -35.84 27.50 50.73
CA ALA A 404 -36.91 27.42 49.74
C ALA A 404 -37.20 28.80 49.15
N LYS A 405 -37.56 28.83 47.87
CA LYS A 405 -37.97 30.02 47.14
C LYS A 405 -39.26 29.71 46.41
N VAL A 406 -40.27 30.52 46.66
CA VAL A 406 -41.57 30.37 46.02
C VAL A 406 -41.93 31.70 45.36
N ARG A 407 -42.33 31.68 44.14
CA ARG A 407 -42.63 32.90 43.38
C ARG A 407 -43.86 33.61 43.93
N VAL A 408 -44.97 32.87 44.14
CA VAL A 408 -46.24 33.38 44.67
C VAL A 408 -46.85 32.29 45.51
N GLN A 409 -47.32 32.63 46.71
CA GLN A 409 -48.11 31.76 47.56
C GLN A 409 -48.97 32.55 48.58
N ASP A 410 -49.99 31.92 49.07
CA ASP A 410 -50.76 32.45 50.22
C ASP A 410 -49.97 32.26 51.51
N MET A 411 -49.87 33.28 52.29
CA MET A 411 -49.18 33.24 53.62
C MET A 411 -50.19 33.36 54.77
N GLY A 412 -50.02 32.50 55.76
CA GLY A 412 -50.97 32.35 56.85
C GLY A 412 -52.12 31.40 56.55
N ASN A 413 -53.12 31.41 57.48
CA ASN A 413 -54.36 30.72 57.24
C ASN A 413 -55.48 31.42 58.07
N THR A 414 -56.73 31.08 57.80
CA THR A 414 -57.91 31.64 58.49
C THR A 414 -58.03 31.22 59.94
N GLU A 415 -57.47 30.08 60.34
CA GLU A 415 -57.50 29.56 61.70
C GLU A 415 -56.64 30.38 62.66
N VAL A 416 -55.53 30.93 62.18
CA VAL A 416 -54.66 31.86 62.96
C VAL A 416 -55.07 33.35 62.82
N GLY A 417 -56.15 33.60 62.09
CA GLY A 417 -56.69 34.93 61.89
C GLY A 417 -55.85 35.83 60.96
N TYR A 418 -54.99 35.24 60.18
CA TYR A 418 -54.11 35.95 59.28
C TYR A 418 -53.99 35.16 57.92
N LEU A 419 -54.43 35.76 56.88
CA LEU A 419 -54.25 35.22 55.54
C LEU A 419 -53.92 36.37 54.57
N GLN A 420 -52.81 36.29 53.89
CA GLN A 420 -52.42 37.20 52.83
C GLN A 420 -52.28 36.37 51.53
N PRO A 421 -53.23 36.55 50.60
CA PRO A 421 -53.15 35.82 49.35
C PRO A 421 -52.06 36.41 48.42
N ASP A 422 -51.62 35.61 47.48
CA ASP A 422 -50.75 36.00 46.35
C ASP A 422 -49.47 36.76 46.80
N VAL A 423 -48.85 36.35 47.88
CA VAL A 423 -47.57 36.94 48.34
C VAL A 423 -46.45 36.52 47.41
N GLU A 424 -45.77 37.49 46.82
CA GLU A 424 -44.70 37.23 45.85
C GLU A 424 -43.33 37.15 46.50
N TRP A 425 -42.41 36.41 45.79
CA TRP A 425 -40.98 36.36 46.10
C TRP A 425 -40.63 35.83 47.49
N VAL A 426 -41.35 34.83 47.95
CA VAL A 426 -41.15 34.23 49.27
C VAL A 426 -39.87 33.42 49.32
N MET A 427 -38.97 33.75 50.26
CA MET A 427 -37.70 33.08 50.45
C MET A 427 -37.59 32.62 51.91
N TYR A 428 -37.86 31.36 52.18
CA TYR A 428 -37.80 30.78 53.48
C TYR A 428 -36.36 30.61 53.99
N PHE A 429 -36.08 31.07 55.22
CA PHE A 429 -34.77 30.94 55.85
C PHE A 429 -34.79 30.22 57.20
N SER A 430 -35.93 30.19 57.92
CA SER A 430 -36.04 29.56 59.23
C SER A 430 -37.48 29.12 59.54
N GLY A 431 -37.80 27.83 59.23
CA GLY A 431 -39.15 27.31 59.43
C GLY A 431 -40.18 28.05 58.57
N ASP A 432 -41.11 28.72 59.24
CA ASP A 432 -42.16 29.55 58.69
C ASP A 432 -41.74 30.99 58.37
N GLN A 433 -40.52 31.39 58.72
CA GLN A 433 -40.02 32.75 58.47
C GLN A 433 -39.35 32.88 57.12
N ALA A 434 -39.72 33.92 56.42
CA ALA A 434 -39.27 34.16 55.06
C ALA A 434 -39.06 35.66 54.78
N PHE A 435 -38.17 35.96 53.82
CA PHE A 435 -38.24 37.21 53.10
C PHE A 435 -39.37 37.09 52.10
N HIS A 436 -40.19 38.15 51.95
CA HIS A 436 -41.26 38.20 50.98
C HIS A 436 -41.63 39.61 50.56
N ALA A 437 -42.25 39.81 49.43
CA ALA A 437 -42.83 41.08 49.05
C ALA A 437 -44.09 41.38 49.89
N VAL A 438 -44.37 42.63 50.03
CA VAL A 438 -45.55 43.08 50.77
C VAL A 438 -46.29 44.14 49.97
N TYR A 439 -47.49 43.82 49.52
CA TYR A 439 -48.34 44.73 48.71
C TYR A 439 -49.36 45.46 49.57
N TRP A 440 -49.63 44.98 50.80
CA TRP A 440 -50.63 45.54 51.69
C TRP A 440 -50.09 46.62 52.66
N ARG A 441 -48.84 47.01 52.45
CA ARG A 441 -48.15 47.95 53.31
C ARG A 441 -47.22 48.82 52.46
N ASN A 442 -47.21 50.14 52.80
CA ASN A 442 -46.40 51.14 52.10
C ASN A 442 -45.44 51.89 53.05
N ILE A 443 -45.35 51.53 54.33
CA ILE A 443 -44.46 52.14 55.32
C ILE A 443 -43.45 51.06 55.75
N TRP A 444 -42.17 51.36 55.59
CA TRP A 444 -41.05 50.52 55.90
C TRP A 444 -40.16 51.13 56.98
N GLY A 445 -39.26 50.32 57.63
CA GLY A 445 -38.35 50.81 58.62
C GLY A 445 -38.94 50.99 60.01
N ARG A 446 -40.02 50.29 60.36
CA ARG A 446 -40.70 50.38 61.64
C ARG A 446 -40.95 48.99 62.24
#